data_706ee1d9a5a1b737c135071baa283027
#
_entry.id   706ee1d9a5a1b737c135071baa283027
#
_cell.length_a   1.000
_cell.length_b   1.000
_cell.length_c   1.000
_cell.angle_alpha   90.00
_cell.angle_beta   90.00
_cell.angle_gamma   90.00
#
_symmetry.space_group_name_H-M   'P 1'
#
loop_
_entity.id
_entity.type
_entity.pdbx_description
1 polymer ?
#
loop_
_entity_poly.entity_id
_entity_poly.type
_entity_poly.pdbx_seq_one_letter_code
_entity_poly.pdbx_strand_id
1 'polypeptide(L)'
;MGFEMILQLFVSVLIFIGLMQNSCKAITFEEDVTLTLAQKGLLDEFKIRVMPKLVEPYMQDDLFLLKWLRYSNFNVESAESRLLKHMAWRKKNGMDTIDQEDFSDLRPDFRYSLEGRDKLGRSFIYFEAGTIDLRRALVQGKGEKLMRYVDKGLQEACTLVRNLGQEYKNITRGHLIINLDGFNIMQHGCLRCIPFLLRIVIGYEENYPECADQIITVNTPSSVEPVLNAIKALLSPGMRKSLHIYGTNRRQWLNELEKDFDFDKLPPSLGGSKIYAGMEDDY
;
A
#
# COMPACT_ATOMS: atom_id res chain seq x y z
N MET A 1 33.01 6.50 -36.17
CA MET A 1 31.76 5.73 -36.38
C MET A 1 31.19 5.06 -35.14
N GLY A 2 31.99 4.69 -34.13
CA GLY A 2 31.48 4.03 -32.90
C GLY A 2 30.88 4.96 -31.84
N PHE A 3 31.40 6.15 -31.70
CA PHE A 3 31.00 7.05 -30.61
C PHE A 3 29.61 7.70 -30.82
N GLU A 4 29.31 8.10 -32.06
CA GLU A 4 27.99 8.66 -32.39
C GLU A 4 26.87 7.61 -32.32
N MET A 5 27.18 6.38 -32.68
CA MET A 5 26.22 5.27 -32.59
C MET A 5 25.90 4.90 -31.14
N ILE A 6 26.88 4.95 -30.24
CA ILE A 6 26.70 4.75 -28.80
C ILE A 6 25.90 5.90 -28.19
N LEU A 7 26.17 7.14 -28.60
CA LEU A 7 25.44 8.33 -28.15
C LEU A 7 23.98 8.31 -28.64
N GLN A 8 23.72 7.88 -29.87
CA GLN A 8 22.36 7.71 -30.39
C GLN A 8 21.60 6.58 -29.67
N LEU A 9 22.27 5.47 -29.36
CA LEU A 9 21.66 4.40 -28.51
C LEU A 9 21.32 4.91 -27.10
N PHE A 10 22.23 5.67 -26.48
CA PHE A 10 21.99 6.27 -25.16
C PHE A 10 20.84 7.28 -25.18
N VAL A 11 20.79 8.14 -26.18
CA VAL A 11 19.68 9.11 -26.36
C VAL A 11 18.37 8.39 -26.66
N SER A 12 18.39 7.33 -27.47
CA SER A 12 17.19 6.53 -27.76
C SER A 12 16.69 5.76 -26.52
N VAL A 13 17.59 5.24 -25.69
CA VAL A 13 17.25 4.60 -24.42
C VAL A 13 16.70 5.61 -23.41
N LEU A 14 17.27 6.82 -23.33
CA LEU A 14 16.77 7.89 -22.48
C LEU A 14 15.40 8.43 -22.96
N ILE A 15 15.17 8.51 -24.26
CA ILE A 15 13.86 8.88 -24.84
C ILE A 15 12.85 7.75 -24.56
N PHE A 16 13.24 6.48 -24.68
CA PHE A 16 12.36 5.34 -24.38
C PHE A 16 12.04 5.22 -22.90
N ILE A 17 12.98 5.55 -22.00
CA ILE A 17 12.76 5.64 -20.53
C ILE A 17 11.87 6.85 -20.21
N GLY A 18 12.03 7.99 -20.91
CA GLY A 18 11.20 9.18 -20.75
C GLY A 18 9.76 9.02 -21.27
N LEU A 19 9.52 8.08 -22.21
CA LEU A 19 8.19 7.78 -22.76
C LEU A 19 7.43 6.71 -21.97
N MET A 20 8.09 6.04 -21.03
CA MET A 20 7.44 5.16 -20.05
C MET A 20 7.13 5.90 -18.72
N GLN A 21 6.72 7.15 -18.79
CA GLN A 21 5.91 7.71 -17.71
C GLN A 21 4.54 7.02 -17.81
N ASN A 22 4.42 5.85 -17.21
CA ASN A 22 3.12 5.26 -16.94
C ASN A 22 2.36 6.31 -16.12
N SER A 23 1.43 6.99 -16.78
CA SER A 23 0.46 7.84 -16.08
C SER A 23 -0.14 6.98 -14.97
N CYS A 24 0.03 7.42 -13.74
CA CYS A 24 -0.51 6.79 -12.55
C CYS A 24 -2.03 6.98 -12.59
N LYS A 25 -2.73 6.15 -13.36
CA LYS A 25 -4.18 6.13 -13.37
C LYS A 25 -4.65 4.98 -12.50
N ALA A 26 -5.50 5.30 -11.55
CA ALA A 26 -6.12 4.33 -10.69
C ALA A 26 -6.97 3.32 -11.49
N ILE A 27 -6.96 2.05 -11.09
CA ILE A 27 -7.73 0.99 -11.74
C ILE A 27 -9.24 1.26 -11.59
N THR A 28 -10.01 1.03 -12.65
CA THR A 28 -11.47 1.11 -12.56
C THR A 28 -12.06 -0.16 -11.93
N PHE A 29 -13.31 -0.07 -11.47
CA PHE A 29 -14.02 -1.23 -10.95
C PHE A 29 -14.16 -2.32 -12.02
N GLU A 30 -14.57 -1.95 -13.23
CA GLU A 30 -14.76 -2.87 -14.35
C GLU A 30 -13.46 -3.59 -14.71
N GLU A 31 -12.34 -2.87 -14.74
CA GLU A 31 -11.02 -3.47 -14.98
C GLU A 31 -10.66 -4.48 -13.88
N ASP A 32 -11.00 -4.14 -12.62
CA ASP A 32 -10.64 -4.97 -11.47
C ASP A 32 -11.52 -6.21 -11.31
N VAL A 33 -12.76 -6.23 -11.81
CA VAL A 33 -13.65 -7.39 -11.68
C VAL A 33 -13.77 -8.20 -12.97
N THR A 34 -13.24 -7.70 -14.10
CA THR A 34 -13.33 -8.40 -15.39
C THR A 34 -12.38 -9.60 -15.43
N LEU A 35 -12.92 -10.76 -15.77
CA LEU A 35 -12.20 -12.02 -15.90
C LEU A 35 -12.39 -12.62 -17.28
N THR A 36 -11.36 -13.25 -17.81
CA THR A 36 -11.52 -14.17 -18.94
C THR A 36 -12.25 -15.43 -18.48
N LEU A 37 -12.82 -16.19 -19.43
CA LEU A 37 -13.48 -17.45 -19.12
C LEU A 37 -12.53 -18.44 -18.42
N ALA A 38 -11.28 -18.50 -18.84
CA ALA A 38 -10.27 -19.34 -18.21
C ALA A 38 -10.00 -18.92 -16.74
N GLN A 39 -9.87 -17.60 -16.49
CA GLN A 39 -9.69 -17.06 -15.13
C GLN A 39 -10.90 -17.32 -14.23
N LYS A 40 -12.11 -17.22 -14.80
CA LYS A 40 -13.33 -17.56 -14.06
C LYS A 40 -13.34 -19.04 -13.66
N GLY A 41 -12.95 -19.95 -14.57
CA GLY A 41 -12.82 -21.38 -14.26
C GLY A 41 -11.83 -21.66 -13.13
N LEU A 42 -10.68 -20.96 -13.11
CA LEU A 42 -9.71 -21.07 -12.01
C LEU A 42 -10.24 -20.50 -10.69
N LEU A 43 -11.06 -19.45 -10.73
CA LEU A 43 -11.71 -18.92 -9.53
C LEU A 43 -12.73 -19.95 -8.98
N ASP A 44 -13.51 -20.57 -9.82
CA ASP A 44 -14.49 -21.61 -9.43
C ASP A 44 -13.78 -22.84 -8.83
N GLU A 45 -12.69 -23.28 -9.44
CA GLU A 45 -11.85 -24.36 -8.89
C GLU A 45 -11.28 -23.99 -7.52
N PHE A 46 -10.73 -22.77 -7.39
CA PHE A 46 -10.20 -22.28 -6.13
C PHE A 46 -11.27 -22.23 -5.02
N LYS A 47 -12.47 -21.74 -5.35
CA LYS A 47 -13.61 -21.75 -4.41
C LYS A 47 -13.92 -23.12 -3.88
N ILE A 48 -14.03 -24.14 -4.76
CA ILE A 48 -14.31 -25.52 -4.36
C ILE A 48 -13.31 -26.01 -3.31
N ARG A 49 -12.02 -25.67 -3.48
CA ARG A 49 -10.94 -26.11 -2.58
C ARG A 49 -10.94 -25.41 -1.22
N VAL A 50 -11.29 -24.12 -1.19
CA VAL A 50 -11.10 -23.31 0.03
C VAL A 50 -12.39 -23.06 0.81
N MET A 51 -13.56 -23.02 0.19
CA MET A 51 -14.83 -22.73 0.85
C MET A 51 -15.09 -23.54 2.13
N PRO A 52 -14.80 -24.86 2.16
CA PRO A 52 -15.01 -25.64 3.40
C PRO A 52 -14.08 -25.27 4.57
N LYS A 53 -13.03 -24.48 4.30
CA LYS A 53 -12.00 -24.09 5.27
C LYS A 53 -12.17 -22.66 5.76
N LEU A 54 -13.01 -21.85 5.06
CA LEU A 54 -13.21 -20.44 5.36
C LEU A 54 -14.23 -20.26 6.49
N VAL A 55 -13.84 -19.56 7.54
CA VAL A 55 -14.68 -19.32 8.72
C VAL A 55 -15.43 -17.99 8.60
N GLU A 56 -14.73 -16.95 8.14
CA GLU A 56 -15.28 -15.61 8.07
C GLU A 56 -16.10 -15.40 6.80
N PRO A 57 -17.33 -14.86 6.87
CA PRO A 57 -18.20 -14.67 5.71
C PRO A 57 -17.55 -13.85 4.59
N TYR A 58 -16.80 -12.79 4.93
CA TYR A 58 -16.16 -11.96 3.92
C TYR A 58 -15.06 -12.70 3.11
N MET A 59 -14.47 -13.76 3.66
CA MET A 59 -13.48 -14.57 2.96
C MET A 59 -14.09 -15.43 1.84
N GLN A 60 -15.41 -15.61 1.85
CA GLN A 60 -16.14 -16.36 0.85
C GLN A 60 -16.52 -15.52 -0.37
N ASP A 61 -16.30 -14.20 -0.31
CA ASP A 61 -16.56 -13.28 -1.42
C ASP A 61 -15.63 -13.52 -2.61
N ASP A 62 -16.18 -13.48 -3.81
CA ASP A 62 -15.45 -13.72 -5.06
C ASP A 62 -14.29 -12.74 -5.24
N LEU A 63 -14.48 -11.46 -4.90
CA LEU A 63 -13.42 -10.46 -5.01
C LEU A 63 -12.30 -10.73 -4.01
N PHE A 64 -12.61 -11.16 -2.78
CA PHE A 64 -11.59 -11.54 -1.80
C PHE A 64 -10.74 -12.69 -2.33
N LEU A 65 -11.36 -13.74 -2.84
CA LEU A 65 -10.67 -14.91 -3.39
C LEU A 65 -9.88 -14.57 -4.65
N LEU A 66 -10.44 -13.73 -5.52
CA LEU A 66 -9.78 -13.28 -6.73
C LEU A 66 -8.45 -12.56 -6.46
N LYS A 67 -8.38 -11.75 -5.40
CA LYS A 67 -7.12 -11.09 -4.99
C LYS A 67 -6.01 -12.10 -4.67
N TRP A 68 -6.33 -13.19 -3.98
CA TRP A 68 -5.38 -14.27 -3.70
C TRP A 68 -4.93 -15.01 -4.96
N LEU A 69 -5.85 -15.25 -5.89
CA LEU A 69 -5.53 -15.87 -7.19
C LEU A 69 -4.60 -14.98 -8.01
N ARG A 70 -4.88 -13.69 -8.12
CA ARG A 70 -4.02 -12.73 -8.84
C ARG A 70 -2.64 -12.64 -8.22
N TYR A 71 -2.57 -12.53 -6.90
CA TYR A 71 -1.31 -12.53 -6.16
C TYR A 71 -0.49 -13.79 -6.40
N SER A 72 -1.15 -14.89 -6.73
CA SER A 72 -0.54 -16.18 -7.08
C SER A 72 -0.43 -16.41 -8.59
N ASN A 73 -0.57 -15.37 -9.43
CA ASN A 73 -0.57 -15.46 -10.89
C ASN A 73 -1.56 -16.53 -11.42
N PHE A 74 -2.74 -16.63 -10.83
CA PHE A 74 -3.78 -17.61 -11.13
C PHE A 74 -3.35 -19.08 -10.96
N ASN A 75 -2.32 -19.35 -10.16
CA ASN A 75 -2.00 -20.69 -9.72
C ASN A 75 -2.82 -21.05 -8.49
N VAL A 76 -3.77 -21.99 -8.65
CA VAL A 76 -4.76 -22.36 -7.63
C VAL A 76 -4.11 -22.96 -6.39
N GLU A 77 -3.12 -23.85 -6.53
CA GLU A 77 -2.40 -24.48 -5.42
C GLU A 77 -1.63 -23.44 -4.60
N SER A 78 -0.96 -22.53 -5.29
CA SER A 78 -0.24 -21.42 -4.64
C SER A 78 -1.18 -20.49 -3.90
N ALA A 79 -2.33 -20.14 -4.51
CA ALA A 79 -3.35 -19.30 -3.90
C ALA A 79 -3.93 -19.94 -2.63
N GLU A 80 -4.25 -21.23 -2.69
CA GLU A 80 -4.72 -21.99 -1.55
C GLU A 80 -3.70 -22.00 -0.40
N SER A 81 -2.44 -22.32 -0.71
CA SER A 81 -1.37 -22.35 0.28
C SER A 81 -1.19 -20.98 0.96
N ARG A 82 -1.20 -19.88 0.18
CA ARG A 82 -1.06 -18.51 0.70
C ARG A 82 -2.24 -18.11 1.58
N LEU A 83 -3.47 -18.38 1.14
CA LEU A 83 -4.68 -18.09 1.91
C LEU A 83 -4.70 -18.86 3.23
N LEU A 84 -4.37 -20.13 3.24
CA LEU A 84 -4.29 -20.93 4.47
C LEU A 84 -3.18 -20.43 5.41
N LYS A 85 -2.02 -20.02 4.87
CA LYS A 85 -0.96 -19.36 5.66
C LYS A 85 -1.45 -18.05 6.29
N HIS A 86 -2.18 -17.24 5.54
CA HIS A 86 -2.80 -16.01 6.06
C HIS A 86 -3.79 -16.31 7.18
N MET A 87 -4.67 -17.28 7.02
CA MET A 87 -5.63 -17.66 8.06
C MET A 87 -4.91 -18.14 9.35
N ALA A 88 -3.85 -18.95 9.20
CA ALA A 88 -3.03 -19.38 10.33
C ALA A 88 -2.32 -18.20 11.00
N TRP A 89 -1.80 -17.25 10.21
CA TRP A 89 -1.21 -16.01 10.71
C TRP A 89 -2.23 -15.15 11.47
N ARG A 90 -3.44 -14.95 10.93
CA ARG A 90 -4.52 -14.24 11.62
C ARG A 90 -4.82 -14.83 12.98
N LYS A 91 -5.04 -16.15 13.02
CA LYS A 91 -5.33 -16.88 14.27
C LYS A 91 -4.18 -16.76 15.29
N LYS A 92 -2.93 -16.99 14.84
CA LYS A 92 -1.73 -16.92 15.69
C LYS A 92 -1.54 -15.54 16.30
N ASN A 93 -1.86 -14.49 15.53
CA ASN A 93 -1.66 -13.10 15.95
C ASN A 93 -2.94 -12.45 16.49
N GLY A 94 -4.03 -13.18 16.70
CA GLY A 94 -5.29 -12.63 17.23
C GLY A 94 -5.81 -11.43 16.42
N MET A 95 -5.74 -11.49 15.08
CA MET A 95 -6.08 -10.34 14.23
C MET A 95 -7.55 -9.95 14.31
N ASP A 96 -8.42 -10.87 14.69
CA ASP A 96 -9.86 -10.64 14.78
C ASP A 96 -10.27 -9.81 16.03
N THR A 97 -9.34 -9.64 16.97
CA THR A 97 -9.51 -8.84 18.19
C THR A 97 -8.52 -7.70 18.32
N ILE A 98 -7.75 -7.41 17.27
CA ILE A 98 -6.69 -6.38 17.31
C ILE A 98 -7.21 -4.98 17.66
N ASP A 99 -8.47 -4.69 17.33
CA ASP A 99 -9.11 -3.41 17.63
C ASP A 99 -9.35 -3.19 19.13
N GLN A 100 -9.30 -4.27 19.93
CA GLN A 100 -9.45 -4.22 21.39
C GLN A 100 -8.12 -3.97 22.12
N GLU A 101 -7.00 -3.97 21.39
CA GLU A 101 -5.68 -3.72 21.98
C GLU A 101 -5.44 -2.23 22.23
N ASP A 102 -4.79 -1.92 23.36
CA ASP A 102 -4.45 -0.55 23.71
C ASP A 102 -3.12 -0.11 23.09
N PHE A 103 -3.22 0.90 22.23
CA PHE A 103 -2.10 1.58 21.56
C PHE A 103 -2.03 3.08 21.90
N SER A 104 -2.67 3.52 22.99
CA SER A 104 -2.73 4.92 23.40
C SER A 104 -1.33 5.55 23.58
N ASP A 105 -0.33 4.75 23.99
CA ASP A 105 1.06 5.18 24.15
C ASP A 105 1.88 5.31 22.85
N LEU A 106 1.35 4.82 21.73
CA LEU A 106 1.95 4.94 20.40
C LEU A 106 1.26 5.99 19.54
N ARG A 107 -0.05 6.14 19.72
CA ARG A 107 -0.90 6.99 18.87
C ARG A 107 -0.39 8.43 18.71
N PRO A 108 0.11 9.12 19.74
CA PRO A 108 0.63 10.48 19.60
C PRO A 108 1.86 10.60 18.70
N ASP A 109 2.73 9.57 18.70
CA ASP A 109 4.00 9.56 17.97
C ASP A 109 3.90 8.89 16.58
N PHE A 110 2.82 8.12 16.31
CA PHE A 110 2.64 7.31 15.09
C PHE A 110 1.24 7.49 14.52
N ARG A 111 0.91 8.73 14.19
CA ARG A 111 -0.41 9.11 13.68
C ARG A 111 -0.63 8.66 12.23
N TYR A 112 -1.83 8.23 11.93
CA TYR A 112 -2.33 8.02 10.57
C TYR A 112 -3.82 8.36 10.48
N SER A 113 -4.30 8.63 9.28
CA SER A 113 -5.72 8.88 9.04
C SER A 113 -6.27 7.96 7.96
N LEU A 114 -7.55 7.61 8.10
CA LEU A 114 -8.37 6.87 7.13
C LEU A 114 -9.54 7.70 6.59
N GLU A 115 -9.58 9.01 6.94
CA GLU A 115 -10.68 9.91 6.58
C GLU A 115 -10.66 10.33 5.11
N GLY A 116 -9.49 10.24 4.46
CA GLY A 116 -9.32 10.66 3.08
C GLY A 116 -10.15 9.84 2.10
N ARG A 117 -10.64 10.52 1.06
CA ARG A 117 -11.36 9.91 -0.07
C ARG A 117 -10.83 10.47 -1.37
N ASP A 118 -10.69 9.59 -2.38
CA ASP A 118 -10.43 10.00 -3.75
C ASP A 118 -11.72 10.45 -4.46
N LYS A 119 -11.61 10.84 -5.73
CA LYS A 119 -12.75 11.27 -6.55
C LYS A 119 -13.82 10.21 -6.78
N LEU A 120 -13.48 8.93 -6.63
CA LEU A 120 -14.39 7.79 -6.73
C LEU A 120 -14.94 7.35 -5.37
N GLY A 121 -14.59 8.03 -4.28
CA GLY A 121 -15.02 7.68 -2.92
C GLY A 121 -14.18 6.59 -2.24
N ARG A 122 -13.08 6.14 -2.86
CA ARG A 122 -12.18 5.14 -2.29
C ARG A 122 -11.38 5.74 -1.14
N SER A 123 -11.25 4.98 -0.06
CA SER A 123 -10.45 5.43 1.09
C SER A 123 -8.96 5.35 0.83
N PHE A 124 -8.20 6.17 1.55
CA PHE A 124 -6.76 6.01 1.64
C PHE A 124 -6.26 6.15 3.09
N ILE A 125 -5.20 5.42 3.40
CA ILE A 125 -4.36 5.68 4.56
C ILE A 125 -3.43 6.83 4.23
N TYR A 126 -3.30 7.76 5.16
CA TYR A 126 -2.34 8.84 5.08
C TYR A 126 -1.54 8.97 6.37
N PHE A 127 -0.23 9.22 6.27
CA PHE A 127 0.63 9.58 7.39
C PHE A 127 1.86 10.39 6.97
N GLU A 128 2.37 11.20 7.92
CA GLU A 128 3.57 12.01 7.80
C GLU A 128 4.79 11.22 8.30
N ALA A 129 5.54 10.59 7.40
CA ALA A 129 6.65 9.74 7.80
C ALA A 129 7.82 10.53 8.43
N GLY A 130 7.96 11.82 8.07
CA GLY A 130 9.01 12.69 8.61
C GLY A 130 8.81 13.08 10.08
N THR A 131 7.56 13.04 10.58
CA THR A 131 7.25 13.36 11.99
C THR A 131 7.48 12.17 12.94
N ILE A 132 7.61 10.96 12.39
CA ILE A 132 7.75 9.70 13.12
C ILE A 132 9.20 9.51 13.58
N ASP A 133 9.46 9.27 14.87
CA ASP A 133 10.79 8.86 15.35
C ASP A 133 10.87 7.33 15.53
N LEU A 134 11.00 6.64 14.39
CA LEU A 134 11.10 5.17 14.36
C LEU A 134 12.27 4.66 15.18
N ARG A 135 13.45 5.31 15.07
CA ARG A 135 14.65 4.91 15.80
C ARG A 135 14.43 4.96 17.31
N ARG A 136 13.81 6.04 17.82
CA ARG A 136 13.51 6.17 19.26
C ARG A 136 12.64 5.02 19.75
N ALA A 137 11.58 4.70 19.03
CA ALA A 137 10.67 3.60 19.40
C ALA A 137 11.41 2.25 19.45
N LEU A 138 12.25 1.96 18.45
CA LEU A 138 13.00 0.71 18.40
C LEU A 138 14.08 0.63 19.50
N VAL A 139 14.75 1.73 19.84
CA VAL A 139 15.72 1.80 20.93
C VAL A 139 15.02 1.62 22.28
N GLN A 140 13.82 2.15 22.44
CA GLN A 140 13.00 1.99 23.64
C GLN A 140 12.37 0.60 23.79
N GLY A 141 12.63 -0.32 22.84
CA GLY A 141 12.07 -1.68 22.88
C GLY A 141 10.61 -1.78 22.46
N LYS A 142 10.00 -0.72 21.90
CA LYS A 142 8.60 -0.70 21.48
C LYS A 142 8.36 -1.35 20.09
N GLY A 143 9.39 -1.93 19.48
CA GLY A 143 9.32 -2.44 18.10
C GLY A 143 8.20 -3.46 17.85
N GLU A 144 8.01 -4.45 18.74
CA GLU A 144 6.95 -5.45 18.55
C GLU A 144 5.55 -4.84 18.73
N LYS A 145 5.37 -3.95 19.71
CA LYS A 145 4.09 -3.25 19.90
C LYS A 145 3.80 -2.30 18.72
N LEU A 146 4.83 -1.62 18.21
CA LEU A 146 4.70 -0.76 17.02
C LEU A 146 4.35 -1.58 15.78
N MET A 147 4.96 -2.76 15.58
CA MET A 147 4.59 -3.66 14.49
C MET A 147 3.12 -4.07 14.59
N ARG A 148 2.69 -4.37 15.80
CA ARG A 148 1.29 -4.71 16.09
C ARG A 148 0.33 -3.56 15.78
N TYR A 149 0.75 -2.32 16.08
CA TYR A 149 0.01 -1.11 15.75
C TYR A 149 -0.08 -0.88 14.23
N VAL A 150 0.99 -1.18 13.49
CA VAL A 150 0.97 -1.17 12.02
C VAL A 150 0.01 -2.23 11.47
N ASP A 151 0.03 -3.45 12.01
CA ASP A 151 -0.91 -4.52 11.63
C ASP A 151 -2.37 -4.07 11.84
N LYS A 152 -2.66 -3.36 12.95
CA LYS A 152 -3.97 -2.75 13.22
C LYS A 152 -4.35 -1.74 12.13
N GLY A 153 -3.49 -0.79 11.81
CA GLY A 153 -3.76 0.22 10.79
C GLY A 153 -4.04 -0.39 9.41
N LEU A 154 -3.27 -1.41 9.01
CA LEU A 154 -3.49 -2.14 7.76
C LEU A 154 -4.81 -2.92 7.78
N GLN A 155 -5.15 -3.56 8.91
CA GLN A 155 -6.41 -4.26 9.08
C GLN A 155 -7.60 -3.29 8.99
N GLU A 156 -7.55 -2.16 9.66
CA GLU A 156 -8.58 -1.11 9.60
C GLU A 156 -8.79 -0.60 8.17
N ALA A 157 -7.69 -0.28 7.46
CA ALA A 157 -7.77 0.21 6.09
C ALA A 157 -8.42 -0.81 5.15
N CYS A 158 -7.98 -2.06 5.19
CA CYS A 158 -8.52 -3.09 4.30
C CYS A 158 -9.96 -3.46 4.68
N THR A 159 -10.33 -3.36 5.95
CA THR A 159 -11.72 -3.52 6.40
C THR A 159 -12.59 -2.36 5.90
N LEU A 160 -12.10 -1.13 5.98
CA LEU A 160 -12.82 0.03 5.45
C LEU A 160 -13.05 -0.08 3.94
N VAL A 161 -12.03 -0.46 3.16
CA VAL A 161 -12.17 -0.70 1.71
C VAL A 161 -13.24 -1.73 1.43
N ARG A 162 -13.25 -2.85 2.16
CA ARG A 162 -14.26 -3.90 2.01
C ARG A 162 -15.66 -3.40 2.33
N ASN A 163 -15.84 -2.66 3.42
CA ASN A 163 -17.14 -2.12 3.83
C ASN A 163 -17.66 -1.11 2.80
N LEU A 164 -16.80 -0.21 2.31
CA LEU A 164 -17.15 0.70 1.22
C LEU A 164 -17.54 -0.06 -0.06
N GLY A 165 -16.84 -1.14 -0.39
CA GLY A 165 -17.17 -2.00 -1.52
C GLY A 165 -18.54 -2.67 -1.39
N GLN A 166 -18.94 -3.06 -0.17
CA GLN A 166 -20.27 -3.62 0.08
C GLN A 166 -21.37 -2.56 -0.02
N GLU A 167 -21.09 -1.33 0.43
CA GLU A 167 -22.04 -0.22 0.41
C GLU A 167 -22.23 0.34 -1.00
N TYR A 168 -21.14 0.69 -1.68
CA TYR A 168 -21.19 1.39 -2.98
C TYR A 168 -21.06 0.48 -4.19
N LYS A 169 -20.68 -0.81 -4.00
CA LYS A 169 -20.55 -1.86 -5.03
C LYS A 169 -19.61 -1.55 -6.21
N ASN A 170 -18.82 -0.50 -6.11
CA ASN A 170 -17.86 -0.07 -7.13
C ASN A 170 -16.46 0.19 -6.57
N ILE A 171 -16.23 -0.15 -5.29
CA ILE A 171 -14.94 0.03 -4.61
C ILE A 171 -14.34 -1.35 -4.31
N THR A 172 -13.16 -1.61 -4.86
CA THR A 172 -12.44 -2.87 -4.69
C THR A 172 -11.11 -2.70 -3.97
N ARG A 173 -10.50 -1.51 -4.08
CA ARG A 173 -9.18 -1.17 -3.51
C ARG A 173 -9.21 0.25 -2.95
N GLY A 174 -8.27 0.53 -2.04
CA GLY A 174 -8.02 1.87 -1.54
C GLY A 174 -6.65 2.37 -1.98
N HIS A 175 -6.10 3.36 -1.27
CA HIS A 175 -4.76 3.89 -1.53
C HIS A 175 -3.98 4.02 -0.22
N LEU A 176 -2.65 4.15 -0.37
CA LEU A 176 -1.75 4.54 0.71
C LEU A 176 -0.96 5.76 0.24
N ILE A 177 -1.01 6.87 0.99
CA ILE A 177 -0.23 8.08 0.71
C ILE A 177 0.71 8.33 1.88
N ILE A 178 2.00 8.45 1.58
CA ILE A 178 3.06 8.65 2.56
C ILE A 178 3.78 9.96 2.21
N ASN A 179 3.70 10.94 3.09
CA ASN A 179 4.54 12.12 2.97
C ASN A 179 5.88 11.89 3.65
N LEU A 180 6.95 12.03 2.90
CA LEU A 180 8.33 11.87 3.37
C LEU A 180 9.02 13.23 3.63
N ASP A 181 8.26 14.33 3.70
CA ASP A 181 8.82 15.61 4.11
C ASP A 181 9.43 15.50 5.51
N GLY A 182 10.63 16.06 5.70
CA GLY A 182 11.37 15.89 6.95
C GLY A 182 11.98 14.50 7.18
N PHE A 183 11.81 13.53 6.25
CA PHE A 183 12.40 12.20 6.41
C PHE A 183 13.93 12.28 6.54
N ASN A 184 14.44 11.70 7.62
CA ASN A 184 15.83 11.72 8.00
C ASN A 184 16.36 10.28 8.13
N ILE A 185 17.45 9.97 7.41
CA ILE A 185 18.01 8.61 7.38
C ILE A 185 18.49 8.15 8.76
N MET A 186 18.93 9.07 9.63
CA MET A 186 19.40 8.76 10.98
C MET A 186 18.26 8.31 11.90
N GLN A 187 17.07 8.87 11.73
CA GLN A 187 15.87 8.57 12.54
C GLN A 187 15.01 7.47 11.93
N HIS A 188 14.92 7.42 10.59
CA HIS A 188 13.97 6.56 9.89
C HIS A 188 14.65 5.41 9.13
N GLY A 189 15.89 5.60 8.64
CA GLY A 189 16.68 4.64 7.86
C GLY A 189 17.83 3.98 8.62
N CYS A 190 17.82 3.99 9.94
CA CYS A 190 18.88 3.43 10.78
C CYS A 190 19.00 1.89 10.60
N LEU A 191 20.16 1.30 10.97
CA LEU A 191 20.40 -0.15 10.83
C LEU A 191 19.33 -1.03 11.50
N ARG A 192 18.72 -0.56 12.59
CA ARG A 192 17.57 -1.25 13.24
C ARG A 192 16.25 -0.96 12.56
N CYS A 193 16.14 0.19 11.86
CA CYS A 193 14.92 0.61 11.19
C CYS A 193 14.68 -0.20 9.91
N ILE A 194 15.74 -0.50 9.13
CA ILE A 194 15.61 -1.21 7.86
C ILE A 194 14.92 -2.57 7.99
N PRO A 195 15.33 -3.47 8.91
CA PRO A 195 14.62 -4.75 9.09
C PRO A 195 13.16 -4.57 9.51
N PHE A 196 12.85 -3.55 10.31
CA PHE A 196 11.50 -3.22 10.72
C PHE A 196 10.64 -2.80 9.51
N LEU A 197 11.13 -1.88 8.69
CA LEU A 197 10.45 -1.43 7.47
C LEU A 197 10.25 -2.57 6.46
N LEU A 198 11.24 -3.43 6.28
CA LEU A 198 11.12 -4.63 5.43
C LEU A 198 10.05 -5.58 5.96
N ARG A 199 9.94 -5.76 7.29
CA ARG A 199 8.90 -6.59 7.90
C ARG A 199 7.49 -6.04 7.62
N ILE A 200 7.31 -4.70 7.63
CA ILE A 200 6.04 -4.07 7.24
C ILE A 200 5.69 -4.41 5.78
N VAL A 201 6.64 -4.21 4.87
CA VAL A 201 6.43 -4.44 3.43
C VAL A 201 6.09 -5.91 3.16
N ILE A 202 6.86 -6.85 3.72
CA ILE A 202 6.61 -8.29 3.57
C ILE A 202 5.27 -8.67 4.19
N GLY A 203 4.98 -8.19 5.40
CA GLY A 203 3.72 -8.46 6.10
C GLY A 203 2.50 -7.96 5.33
N TYR A 204 2.58 -6.77 4.75
CA TYR A 204 1.55 -6.24 3.88
C TYR A 204 1.34 -7.14 2.65
N GLU A 205 2.40 -7.47 1.93
CA GLU A 205 2.31 -8.26 0.71
C GLU A 205 1.79 -9.69 0.96
N GLU A 206 2.21 -10.31 2.07
CA GLU A 206 1.76 -11.65 2.43
C GLU A 206 0.32 -11.72 2.93
N ASN A 207 -0.21 -10.65 3.56
CA ASN A 207 -1.48 -10.72 4.28
C ASN A 207 -2.59 -9.83 3.71
N TYR A 208 -2.26 -8.84 2.87
CA TYR A 208 -3.22 -7.89 2.33
C TYR A 208 -3.10 -7.73 0.81
N PRO A 209 -3.12 -8.84 0.03
CA PRO A 209 -2.92 -8.77 -1.42
C PRO A 209 -3.97 -7.86 -2.06
N GLU A 210 -3.50 -6.95 -2.92
CA GLU A 210 -4.34 -6.03 -3.69
C GLU A 210 -5.33 -5.18 -2.84
N CYS A 211 -4.99 -4.90 -1.57
CA CYS A 211 -5.78 -3.99 -0.75
C CYS A 211 -5.62 -2.53 -1.23
N ALA A 212 -4.40 -2.12 -1.58
CA ALA A 212 -4.15 -0.83 -2.19
C ALA A 212 -4.04 -0.94 -3.71
N ASP A 213 -4.67 0.01 -4.42
CA ASP A 213 -4.49 0.25 -5.85
C ASP A 213 -3.19 1.03 -6.08
N GLN A 214 -3.00 2.11 -5.34
CA GLN A 214 -1.81 2.95 -5.40
C GLN A 214 -1.18 3.10 -4.02
N ILE A 215 0.14 2.99 -3.98
CA ILE A 215 1.00 3.33 -2.84
C ILE A 215 1.85 4.49 -3.30
N ILE A 216 1.53 5.69 -2.83
CA ILE A 216 2.11 6.94 -3.29
C ILE A 216 3.04 7.48 -2.21
N THR A 217 4.32 7.69 -2.54
CA THR A 217 5.21 8.47 -1.69
C THR A 217 5.47 9.82 -2.32
N VAL A 218 5.39 10.90 -1.54
CA VAL A 218 5.71 12.27 -1.96
C VAL A 218 6.81 12.85 -1.10
N ASN A 219 7.45 13.90 -1.58
CA ASN A 219 8.59 14.56 -0.93
C ASN A 219 9.74 13.60 -0.59
N THR A 220 9.93 12.56 -1.41
CA THR A 220 10.99 11.56 -1.20
C THR A 220 12.36 12.21 -1.38
N PRO A 221 13.20 12.27 -0.33
CA PRO A 221 14.57 12.78 -0.45
C PRO A 221 15.39 11.91 -1.40
N SER A 222 16.27 12.50 -2.20
CA SER A 222 17.14 11.76 -3.12
C SER A 222 18.04 10.73 -2.42
N SER A 223 18.38 10.95 -1.18
CA SER A 223 19.14 10.00 -0.35
C SER A 223 18.37 8.70 -0.03
N VAL A 224 17.03 8.73 -0.10
CA VAL A 224 16.14 7.59 0.20
C VAL A 224 15.74 6.84 -1.06
N GLU A 225 15.75 7.47 -2.21
CA GLU A 225 15.37 6.85 -3.49
C GLU A 225 16.07 5.51 -3.77
N PRO A 226 17.41 5.35 -3.54
CA PRO A 226 18.07 4.07 -3.76
C PRO A 226 17.52 2.95 -2.87
N VAL A 227 17.15 3.27 -1.62
CA VAL A 227 16.57 2.30 -0.67
C VAL A 227 15.18 1.86 -1.13
N LEU A 228 14.33 2.82 -1.54
CA LEU A 228 12.99 2.52 -2.06
C LEU A 228 13.07 1.71 -3.36
N ASN A 229 14.02 2.02 -4.24
CA ASN A 229 14.23 1.26 -5.47
C ASN A 229 14.71 -0.17 -5.19
N ALA A 230 15.57 -0.37 -4.18
CA ALA A 230 15.97 -1.70 -3.73
C ALA A 230 14.78 -2.49 -3.16
N ILE A 231 13.94 -1.87 -2.33
CA ILE A 231 12.68 -2.45 -1.84
C ILE A 231 11.77 -2.80 -3.02
N LYS A 232 11.59 -1.88 -3.96
CA LYS A 232 10.77 -2.09 -5.16
C LYS A 232 11.20 -3.32 -5.97
N ALA A 233 12.50 -3.62 -6.02
CA ALA A 233 13.02 -4.80 -6.71
C ALA A 233 12.60 -6.13 -6.03
N LEU A 234 12.32 -6.12 -4.73
CA LEU A 234 11.89 -7.28 -3.95
C LEU A 234 10.38 -7.54 -4.01
N LEU A 235 9.59 -6.55 -4.44
CA LEU A 235 8.14 -6.64 -4.47
C LEU A 235 7.64 -7.55 -5.60
N SER A 236 6.46 -8.14 -5.41
CA SER A 236 5.72 -8.82 -6.47
C SER A 236 5.42 -7.87 -7.65
N PRO A 237 5.21 -8.40 -8.86
CA PRO A 237 4.89 -7.56 -10.03
C PRO A 237 3.68 -6.66 -9.80
N GLY A 238 2.64 -7.15 -9.14
CA GLY A 238 1.42 -6.38 -8.81
C GLY A 238 1.73 -5.21 -7.89
N MET A 239 2.39 -5.46 -6.76
CA MET A 239 2.74 -4.42 -5.79
C MET A 239 3.75 -3.41 -6.35
N ARG A 240 4.69 -3.88 -7.18
CA ARG A 240 5.63 -2.99 -7.88
C ARG A 240 4.94 -1.99 -8.80
N LYS A 241 3.86 -2.42 -9.45
CA LYS A 241 3.03 -1.57 -10.33
C LYS A 241 2.27 -0.53 -9.50
N SER A 242 1.80 -0.88 -8.31
CA SER A 242 1.06 0.02 -7.42
C SER A 242 1.94 1.05 -6.72
N LEU A 243 3.27 0.87 -6.66
CA LEU A 243 4.19 1.76 -5.94
C LEU A 243 4.67 2.91 -6.82
N HIS A 244 4.30 4.14 -6.44
CA HIS A 244 4.68 5.40 -7.10
C HIS A 244 5.53 6.25 -6.16
N ILE A 245 6.75 6.55 -6.59
CA ILE A 245 7.74 7.29 -5.78
C ILE A 245 7.95 8.66 -6.44
N TYR A 246 7.54 9.72 -5.75
CA TYR A 246 7.76 11.09 -6.18
C TYR A 246 8.77 11.79 -5.28
N GLY A 247 9.75 12.46 -5.89
CA GLY A 247 10.76 13.26 -5.22
C GLY A 247 10.20 14.56 -4.61
N THR A 248 11.09 15.48 -4.28
CA THR A 248 10.77 16.76 -3.62
C THR A 248 10.17 17.82 -4.55
N ASN A 249 10.01 17.52 -5.84
CA ASN A 249 9.37 18.44 -6.78
C ASN A 249 7.85 18.48 -6.55
N ARG A 250 7.42 19.43 -5.69
CA ARG A 250 6.01 19.60 -5.30
C ARG A 250 5.07 19.72 -6.50
N ARG A 251 5.44 20.49 -7.53
CA ARG A 251 4.58 20.68 -8.70
C ARG A 251 4.33 19.36 -9.45
N GLN A 252 5.33 18.51 -9.52
CA GLN A 252 5.22 17.21 -10.19
C GLN A 252 4.21 16.30 -9.49
N TRP A 253 4.38 16.07 -8.20
CA TRP A 253 3.49 15.15 -7.48
C TRP A 253 2.10 15.75 -7.22
N LEU A 254 1.93 17.08 -7.11
CA LEU A 254 0.61 17.70 -7.09
C LEU A 254 -0.18 17.42 -8.38
N ASN A 255 0.46 17.59 -9.56
CA ASN A 255 -0.18 17.27 -10.83
C ASN A 255 -0.60 15.80 -10.96
N GLU A 256 0.13 14.89 -10.31
CA GLU A 256 -0.25 13.47 -10.29
C GLU A 256 -1.41 13.21 -9.32
N LEU A 257 -1.37 13.79 -8.11
CA LEU A 257 -2.44 13.66 -7.14
C LEU A 257 -3.77 14.24 -7.64
N GLU A 258 -3.72 15.38 -8.36
CA GLU A 258 -4.92 16.02 -8.91
C GLU A 258 -5.72 15.11 -9.86
N LYS A 259 -5.12 14.09 -10.45
CA LYS A 259 -5.83 13.15 -11.34
C LYS A 259 -6.89 12.35 -10.59
N ASP A 260 -6.55 11.90 -9.40
CA ASP A 260 -7.38 10.96 -8.63
C ASP A 260 -7.99 11.60 -7.36
N PHE A 261 -7.46 12.74 -6.88
CA PHE A 261 -7.87 13.36 -5.61
C PHE A 261 -8.34 14.80 -5.78
N ASP A 262 -9.38 15.17 -5.05
CA ASP A 262 -9.79 16.56 -4.90
C ASP A 262 -9.00 17.20 -3.74
N PHE A 263 -8.41 18.37 -3.97
CA PHE A 263 -7.56 19.03 -2.95
C PHE A 263 -8.30 19.43 -1.69
N ASP A 264 -9.61 19.68 -1.76
CA ASP A 264 -10.43 19.94 -0.56
C ASP A 264 -10.56 18.71 0.36
N LYS A 265 -10.21 17.51 -0.14
CA LYS A 265 -10.18 16.24 0.61
C LYS A 265 -8.79 15.87 1.10
N LEU A 266 -7.76 16.55 0.62
CA LEU A 266 -6.37 16.29 0.99
C LEU A 266 -5.93 17.19 2.16
N PRO A 267 -4.92 16.77 2.96
CA PRO A 267 -4.38 17.57 4.03
C PRO A 267 -3.51 18.72 3.49
N PRO A 268 -3.21 19.76 4.31
CA PRO A 268 -2.40 20.92 3.93
C PRO A 268 -1.02 20.56 3.37
N SER A 269 -0.36 19.59 3.94
CA SER A 269 0.95 19.09 3.49
C SER A 269 0.91 18.50 2.07
N LEU A 270 -0.24 17.98 1.64
CA LEU A 270 -0.49 17.54 0.27
C LEU A 270 -1.14 18.63 -0.62
N GLY A 271 -1.15 19.88 -0.16
CA GLY A 271 -1.68 21.01 -0.93
C GLY A 271 -3.19 21.22 -0.79
N GLY A 272 -3.83 20.47 0.08
CA GLY A 272 -5.27 20.56 0.36
C GLY A 272 -5.63 21.46 1.53
N SER A 273 -6.84 21.31 2.03
CA SER A 273 -7.38 22.08 3.15
C SER A 273 -8.06 21.24 4.24
N LYS A 274 -8.12 19.93 4.06
CA LYS A 274 -8.76 19.02 5.02
C LYS A 274 -7.86 18.76 6.21
N ILE A 275 -8.30 19.11 7.41
CA ILE A 275 -7.64 18.71 8.64
C ILE A 275 -8.21 17.37 9.07
N TYR A 276 -7.35 16.35 9.23
CA TYR A 276 -7.75 15.04 9.70
C TYR A 276 -7.72 14.97 11.22
N ALA A 277 -8.71 14.30 11.81
CA ALA A 277 -8.81 14.18 13.26
C ALA A 277 -7.58 13.49 13.87
N GLY A 278 -7.01 14.12 14.90
CA GLY A 278 -5.81 13.62 15.58
C GLY A 278 -4.49 13.86 14.85
N MET A 279 -4.51 14.64 13.77
CA MET A 279 -3.33 15.03 13.00
C MET A 279 -3.17 16.56 12.89
N GLU A 280 -3.86 17.31 13.71
CA GLU A 280 -3.91 18.80 13.67
C GLU A 280 -2.52 19.43 13.83
N ASP A 281 -1.64 18.79 14.62
CA ASP A 281 -0.27 19.26 14.88
C ASP A 281 0.75 18.84 13.81
N ASP A 282 0.34 18.06 12.81
CA ASP A 282 1.24 17.55 11.76
C ASP A 282 1.31 18.48 10.54
N TYR A 283 0.56 19.60 10.53
CA TYR A 283 0.42 20.50 9.37
C TYR A 283 1.00 21.89 9.57
#